data_cfc645c0156bc15d5050c1cc1b0bb29b
#
_entry.id   cfc645c0156bc15d5050c1cc1b0bb29b
#
_cell.length_a   1.000
_cell.length_b   1.000
_cell.length_c   1.000
_cell.angle_alpha   90.00
_cell.angle_beta   90.00
_cell.angle_gamma   90.00
#
_symmetry.space_group_name_H-M   'P 1'
#
loop_
_entity.id
_entity.type
_entity.pdbx_description
1 polymer ?
#
loop_
_entity_poly.entity_id
_entity_poly.type
_entity_poly.pdbx_seq_one_letter_code
_entity_poly.pdbx_strand_id
1 'polypeptide(L)' 'NEALEKFAAHDPLKAELVKLRYFAGMTVEEAARVLRISPPTAHRYWVFAKAWLHREITRPK' A
#
# COMPACT_ATOMS: atom_id res chain seq x y z
N ASN A 1 10.31 7.44 3.39
CA ASN A 1 10.29 6.27 4.27
C ASN A 1 10.95 5.07 3.59
N GLU A 2 12.00 4.55 4.23
CA GLU A 2 12.81 3.47 3.65
C GLU A 2 12.00 2.20 3.41
N ALA A 3 11.12 1.84 4.34
CA ALA A 3 10.28 0.65 4.18
C ALA A 3 9.35 0.79 2.98
N LEU A 4 8.77 1.98 2.81
CA LEU A 4 7.88 2.24 1.68
C LEU A 4 8.65 2.23 0.36
N GLU A 5 9.87 2.75 0.35
CA GLU A 5 10.73 2.71 -0.85
C GLU A 5 11.05 1.27 -1.26
N LYS A 6 11.38 0.43 -0.29
CA LYS A 6 11.61 -0.99 -0.55
C LYS A 6 10.35 -1.67 -1.08
N PHE A 7 9.20 -1.35 -0.48
CA PHE A 7 7.93 -1.90 -0.93
C PHE A 7 7.61 -1.45 -2.36
N ALA A 8 7.87 -0.19 -2.68
CA ALA A 8 7.63 0.33 -4.02
C ALA A 8 8.50 -0.38 -5.08
N ALA A 9 9.71 -0.74 -4.71
CA ALA A 9 10.58 -1.51 -5.61
C ALA A 9 10.08 -2.94 -5.79
N HIS A 10 9.47 -3.51 -4.75
CA HIS A 10 8.93 -4.86 -4.76
C HIS A 10 7.58 -4.94 -5.48
N ASP A 11 6.68 -3.99 -5.19
CA ASP A 11 5.33 -4.00 -5.73
C ASP A 11 4.84 -2.56 -5.91
N PRO A 12 5.10 -1.96 -7.09
CA PRO A 12 4.76 -0.54 -7.31
C PRO A 12 3.28 -0.21 -7.17
N LEU A 13 2.39 -1.10 -7.62
CA LEU A 13 0.95 -0.83 -7.58
C LEU A 13 0.44 -0.78 -6.14
N LYS A 14 0.82 -1.75 -5.32
CA LYS A 14 0.41 -1.76 -3.92
C LYS A 14 1.04 -0.61 -3.14
N ALA A 15 2.27 -0.23 -3.50
CA ALA A 15 2.92 0.92 -2.88
C ALA A 15 2.17 2.21 -3.22
N GLU A 16 1.66 2.33 -4.45
CA GLU A 16 0.87 3.49 -4.84
C GLU A 16 -0.41 3.59 -4.02
N LEU A 17 -1.06 2.47 -3.76
CA LEU A 17 -2.23 2.43 -2.87
C LEU A 17 -1.89 2.97 -1.48
N VAL A 18 -0.76 2.56 -0.94
CA VAL A 18 -0.30 3.05 0.38
C VAL A 18 -0.11 4.56 0.35
N LYS A 19 0.52 5.08 -0.69
CA LYS A 19 0.76 6.52 -0.83
C LYS A 19 -0.55 7.30 -0.91
N LEU A 20 -1.52 6.81 -1.66
CA LEU A 20 -2.82 7.46 -1.78
C LEU A 20 -3.55 7.49 -0.44
N ARG A 21 -3.41 6.43 0.35
CA ARG A 21 -4.02 6.37 1.67
C ARG A 21 -3.36 7.31 2.66
N TYR A 22 -2.03 7.29 2.74
CA TYR A 22 -1.31 8.03 3.77
C TYR A 22 -1.03 9.49 3.41
N PHE A 23 -0.71 9.75 2.16
CA PHE A 23 -0.31 11.11 1.77
C PHE A 23 -1.46 11.91 1.18
N ALA A 24 -2.34 11.26 0.43
CA ALA A 24 -3.48 11.95 -0.18
C ALA A 24 -4.76 11.85 0.67
N GLY A 25 -4.74 11.08 1.76
CA GLY A 25 -5.89 10.97 2.66
C GLY A 25 -7.09 10.26 2.07
N MET A 26 -6.90 9.43 1.06
CA MET A 26 -8.01 8.73 0.40
C MET A 26 -8.46 7.50 1.19
N THR A 27 -9.74 7.17 1.06
CA THR A 27 -10.24 5.86 1.50
C THR A 27 -9.74 4.80 0.52
N VAL A 28 -9.84 3.52 0.93
CA VAL A 28 -9.47 2.42 0.02
C VAL A 28 -10.30 2.48 -1.25
N GLU A 29 -11.61 2.79 -1.12
CA GLU A 29 -12.50 2.89 -2.27
C GLU A 29 -12.10 4.02 -3.23
N GLU A 30 -11.73 5.17 -2.69
CA GLU A 30 -11.27 6.29 -3.50
C GLU A 30 -9.96 5.94 -4.22
N ALA A 31 -9.03 5.34 -3.49
CA ALA A 31 -7.76 4.91 -4.08
C ALA A 31 -7.96 3.87 -5.17
N ALA A 32 -8.91 2.95 -4.96
CA ALA A 32 -9.25 1.93 -5.97
C ALA A 32 -9.66 2.59 -7.28
N ARG A 33 -10.49 3.65 -7.21
CA ARG A 33 -10.91 4.38 -8.42
C ARG A 33 -9.72 5.01 -9.13
N VAL A 34 -8.82 5.63 -8.38
CA VAL A 34 -7.61 6.23 -8.97
C VAL A 34 -6.75 5.18 -9.68
N LEU A 35 -6.59 4.02 -9.04
CA LEU A 35 -5.75 2.95 -9.57
C LEU A 35 -6.47 2.06 -10.60
N ARG A 36 -7.77 2.28 -10.81
CA ARG A 36 -8.59 1.52 -11.74
C ARG A 36 -8.64 0.04 -11.41
N ILE A 37 -8.77 -0.27 -10.13
CA ILE A 37 -8.96 -1.64 -9.64
C ILE A 37 -10.27 -1.69 -8.85
N SER A 38 -10.80 -2.91 -8.67
CA SER A 38 -12.05 -3.06 -7.92
C SER A 38 -11.81 -2.82 -6.44
N PRO A 39 -12.82 -2.34 -5.69
CA PRO A 39 -12.69 -2.19 -4.25
C PRO A 39 -12.27 -3.46 -3.50
N PRO A 40 -12.84 -4.65 -3.78
CA PRO A 40 -12.36 -5.87 -3.13
C PRO A 40 -10.88 -6.15 -3.38
N THR A 41 -10.41 -5.91 -4.59
CA THR A 41 -8.99 -6.07 -4.92
C THR A 41 -8.15 -5.06 -4.13
N ALA A 42 -8.60 -3.81 -4.07
CA ALA A 42 -7.88 -2.77 -3.32
C ALA A 42 -7.82 -3.12 -1.83
N HIS A 43 -8.89 -3.65 -1.25
CA HIS A 43 -8.89 -4.07 0.15
C HIS A 43 -7.88 -5.20 0.41
N ARG A 44 -7.80 -6.17 -0.50
CA ARG A 44 -6.81 -7.25 -0.38
C ARG A 44 -5.38 -6.69 -0.48
N TYR A 45 -5.15 -5.78 -1.42
CA TYR A 45 -3.85 -5.15 -1.58
C TYR A 45 -3.46 -4.34 -0.34
N TRP A 46 -4.44 -3.67 0.27
CA TRP A 46 -4.22 -2.89 1.48
C TRP A 46 -3.80 -3.78 2.65
N VAL A 47 -4.49 -4.90 2.83
CA VAL A 47 -4.15 -5.87 3.89
C VAL A 47 -2.73 -6.41 3.67
N PHE A 48 -2.41 -6.78 2.43
CA PHE A 48 -1.08 -7.28 2.09
C PHE A 48 -0.02 -6.20 2.37
N ALA A 49 -0.27 -4.98 1.92
CA ALA A 49 0.68 -3.88 2.09
C ALA A 49 0.95 -3.57 3.55
N LYS A 50 -0.11 -3.52 4.37
CA LYS A 50 0.05 -3.27 5.81
C LYS A 50 0.90 -4.36 6.46
N ALA A 51 0.64 -5.61 6.14
CA ALA A 51 1.40 -6.74 6.70
C ALA A 51 2.86 -6.68 6.27
N TRP A 52 3.11 -6.40 5.00
CA TRP A 52 4.47 -6.32 4.46
C TRP A 52 5.26 -5.20 5.13
N LEU A 53 4.65 -4.01 5.21
CA LEU A 53 5.31 -2.85 5.82
C LEU A 53 5.55 -3.05 7.31
N HIS A 54 4.60 -3.63 8.02
CA HIS A 54 4.76 -3.93 9.43
C HIS A 54 5.92 -4.88 9.67
N ARG A 55 6.01 -5.93 8.87
CA ARG A 55 7.12 -6.88 8.94
C ARG A 55 8.46 -6.21 8.70
N GLU A 56 8.52 -5.35 7.68
CA GLU A 56 9.77 -4.67 7.33
C GLU A 56 10.22 -3.73 8.45
N ILE A 57 9.28 -3.01 9.07
CA ILE A 57 9.58 -2.05 10.12
C ILE A 57 10.02 -2.76 11.41
N THR A 58 9.39 -3.89 11.75
CA THR A 58 9.65 -4.59 13.00
C THR A 58 10.72 -5.66 12.87
N ARG A 59 11.26 -5.86 11.69
CA ARG A 59 12.25 -6.87 11.40
C ARG A 59 13.53 -6.63 12.19
N PRO A 60 14.11 -7.66 12.83
CA PRO A 60 15.38 -7.50 13.52
C PRO A 60 16.50 -7.18 12.51
N LYS A 61 17.41 -6.35 12.94
CA LYS A 61 18.58 -6.03 12.11
C LYS A 61 19.71 -7.04 12.33
#